data_fff9239340e7a0649b3b45a235dcd3ad
#
_entry.id   fff9239340e7a0649b3b45a235dcd3ad
#
_cell.length_a   1.000
_cell.length_b   1.000
_cell.length_c   1.000
_cell.angle_alpha   90.00
_cell.angle_beta   90.00
_cell.angle_gamma   90.00
#
_symmetry.space_group_name_H-M   'P 1'
#
loop_
_entity.id
_entity.type
_entity.pdbx_description
1 polymer ?
#
loop_
_entity_poly.entity_id
_entity_poly.type
_entity_poly.pdbx_seq_one_letter_code
_entity_poly.pdbx_strand_id
1 'polypeptide(L)'
;LLISKPKVMKGDLSEEDSHLIEKCANYSKDAYYKTVKGKFIEDIKTDTQSYVSLDGESIVFTGQGTTSMQDWKIDLQIFRTRVPYLNNNLVHCGFIKSYESIRDRVHEEIDNLRKNNFVSEFVCTGHSLFGAIATVAALDLKLKYNLPVKCVTFGSPRVGSSNFALTFNKTIDKSYRCVRLKDPVAFTPFGPRFKHVSGALHFAKKFLNLKVPVYNPVGCRIGQHDIQEYLDFIIDVNCGNIPRKLRQ
;
A
#
# COMPACT_ATOMS: atom_id res chain seq x y z
N LEU A 1 25.24 -0.16 -17.32
CA LEU A 1 23.98 0.31 -16.72
C LEU A 1 23.93 -0.21 -15.28
N LEU A 2 24.30 0.64 -14.32
CA LEU A 2 24.22 0.36 -12.89
C LEU A 2 22.74 0.31 -12.50
N ILE A 3 22.20 -0.88 -12.34
CA ILE A 3 20.93 -1.11 -11.68
C ILE A 3 21.16 -0.74 -10.22
N SER A 4 20.65 0.42 -9.79
CA SER A 4 20.66 0.79 -8.39
C SER A 4 19.89 -0.29 -7.62
N LYS A 5 20.59 -1.03 -6.78
CA LYS A 5 19.97 -1.96 -5.83
C LYS A 5 18.91 -1.21 -5.02
N PRO A 6 17.73 -1.77 -4.78
CA PRO A 6 16.75 -1.15 -3.92
C PRO A 6 17.42 -0.82 -2.58
N LYS A 7 17.27 0.43 -2.14
CA LYS A 7 17.85 0.91 -0.89
C LYS A 7 17.11 0.22 0.26
N VAL A 8 17.63 -0.91 0.70
CA VAL A 8 17.14 -1.61 1.89
C VAL A 8 17.60 -0.78 3.07
N MET A 9 16.65 -0.30 3.87
CA MET A 9 16.98 0.42 5.09
C MET A 9 17.67 -0.54 6.06
N LYS A 10 18.98 -0.36 6.26
CA LYS A 10 19.72 -0.97 7.37
C LYS A 10 19.42 -0.14 8.62
N GLY A 11 18.59 -0.66 9.52
CA GLY A 11 18.31 -0.04 10.81
C GLY A 11 17.06 -0.62 11.45
N ASP A 12 16.98 -0.53 12.74
CA ASP A 12 15.75 -0.76 13.48
C ASP A 12 14.75 0.34 13.08
N LEU A 13 13.47 -0.01 12.90
CA LEU A 13 12.40 0.96 12.73
C LEU A 13 12.37 1.90 13.93
N SER A 14 12.21 3.20 13.69
CA SER A 14 11.96 4.13 14.78
C SER A 14 10.62 3.78 15.45
N GLU A 15 10.46 4.22 16.69
CA GLU A 15 9.20 4.04 17.41
C GLU A 15 8.04 4.74 16.68
N GLU A 16 8.27 5.93 16.14
CA GLU A 16 7.31 6.67 15.30
C GLU A 16 6.89 5.86 14.08
N ASP A 17 7.85 5.25 13.37
CA ASP A 17 7.55 4.45 12.19
C ASP A 17 6.79 3.16 12.53
N SER A 18 7.12 2.54 13.66
CA SER A 18 6.40 1.38 14.17
C SER A 18 4.96 1.71 14.50
N HIS A 19 4.70 2.82 15.18
CA HIS A 19 3.36 3.31 15.47
C HIS A 19 2.58 3.68 14.20
N LEU A 20 3.23 4.33 13.23
CA LEU A 20 2.61 4.64 11.94
C LEU A 20 2.17 3.36 11.21
N ILE A 21 3.03 2.34 11.15
CA ILE A 21 2.72 1.07 10.49
C ILE A 21 1.56 0.36 11.18
N GLU A 22 1.55 0.30 12.52
CA GLU A 22 0.47 -0.30 13.31
C GLU A 22 -0.85 0.43 13.10
N LYS A 23 -0.85 1.76 13.17
CA LYS A 23 -2.01 2.61 12.88
C LYS A 23 -2.57 2.35 11.48
N CYS A 24 -1.72 2.29 10.47
CA CYS A 24 -2.10 1.99 9.10
C CYS A 24 -2.66 0.57 8.92
N ALA A 25 -2.13 -0.42 9.65
CA ALA A 25 -2.66 -1.77 9.64
C ALA A 25 -4.07 -1.83 10.23
N ASN A 26 -4.32 -1.10 11.32
CA ASN A 26 -5.65 -0.98 11.92
C ASN A 26 -6.63 -0.31 10.94
N TYR A 27 -6.28 0.81 10.30
CA TYR A 27 -7.12 1.44 9.27
C TYR A 27 -7.44 0.48 8.12
N SER A 28 -6.45 -0.26 7.65
CA SER A 28 -6.64 -1.24 6.58
C SER A 28 -7.55 -2.38 6.99
N LYS A 29 -7.48 -2.84 8.24
CA LYS A 29 -8.38 -3.85 8.82
C LYS A 29 -9.79 -3.30 9.00
N ASP A 30 -9.92 -2.12 9.62
CA ASP A 30 -11.20 -1.49 9.92
C ASP A 30 -12.01 -1.20 8.65
N ALA A 31 -11.34 -0.97 7.51
CA ALA A 31 -12.00 -0.83 6.22
C ALA A 31 -12.81 -2.06 5.82
N TYR A 32 -12.35 -3.29 6.12
CA TYR A 32 -13.09 -4.53 5.86
C TYR A 32 -14.31 -4.68 6.76
N TYR A 33 -14.27 -4.16 7.98
CA TYR A 33 -15.37 -4.20 8.94
C TYR A 33 -16.28 -2.99 8.85
N LYS A 34 -16.01 -2.04 7.95
CA LYS A 34 -16.74 -0.78 7.78
C LYS A 34 -16.83 0.05 9.08
N THR A 35 -15.77 0.00 9.90
CA THR A 35 -15.67 0.71 11.19
C THR A 35 -14.79 1.95 11.11
N VAL A 36 -14.22 2.26 9.96
CA VAL A 36 -13.42 3.49 9.75
C VAL A 36 -14.30 4.71 9.95
N LYS A 37 -13.87 5.59 10.86
CA LYS A 37 -14.50 6.91 11.06
C LYS A 37 -14.06 7.85 9.95
N GLY A 38 -15.01 8.37 9.17
CA GLY A 38 -14.74 9.28 8.06
C GLY A 38 -15.77 9.20 6.96
N LYS A 39 -15.53 9.90 5.87
CA LYS A 39 -16.40 9.87 4.69
C LYS A 39 -16.20 8.56 3.93
N PHE A 40 -17.26 7.77 3.85
CA PHE A 40 -17.32 6.59 2.98
C PHE A 40 -17.58 7.02 1.53
N ILE A 41 -16.79 6.50 0.62
CA ILE A 41 -16.88 6.78 -0.83
C ILE A 41 -16.76 5.44 -1.56
N GLU A 42 -17.80 5.08 -2.31
CA GLU A 42 -17.83 3.81 -3.06
C GLU A 42 -18.17 4.01 -4.53
N ASP A 43 -17.69 3.12 -5.36
CA ASP A 43 -18.17 2.94 -6.73
C ASP A 43 -18.57 1.48 -6.95
N ILE A 44 -19.86 1.27 -7.22
CA ILE A 44 -20.45 -0.08 -7.37
C ILE A 44 -19.92 -0.78 -8.63
N LYS A 45 -19.65 -0.03 -9.70
CA LYS A 45 -19.23 -0.60 -10.98
C LYS A 45 -17.84 -1.19 -10.94
N THR A 46 -16.95 -0.61 -10.14
CA THR A 46 -15.58 -1.08 -9.95
C THR A 46 -15.38 -1.83 -8.64
N ASP A 47 -16.46 -2.00 -7.85
CA ASP A 47 -16.42 -2.56 -6.48
C ASP A 47 -15.32 -1.92 -5.62
N THR A 48 -15.20 -0.58 -5.72
CA THR A 48 -14.20 0.17 -4.98
C THR A 48 -14.83 0.84 -3.77
N GLN A 49 -14.36 0.51 -2.58
CA GLN A 49 -14.85 1.06 -1.31
C GLN A 49 -13.69 1.73 -0.57
N SER A 50 -13.87 2.99 -0.23
CA SER A 50 -12.82 3.81 0.38
C SER A 50 -13.36 4.72 1.48
N TYR A 51 -12.41 5.23 2.27
CA TYR A 51 -12.68 6.17 3.36
C TYR A 51 -11.67 7.31 3.30
N VAL A 52 -12.16 8.52 3.54
CA VAL A 52 -11.34 9.72 3.78
C VAL A 52 -11.63 10.19 5.20
N SER A 53 -10.60 10.23 6.04
CA SER A 53 -10.72 10.53 7.48
C SER A 53 -9.77 11.64 7.86
N LEU A 54 -10.20 12.53 8.76
CA LEU A 54 -9.31 13.44 9.45
C LEU A 54 -8.84 12.77 10.76
N ASP A 55 -7.55 12.73 11.01
CA ASP A 55 -6.93 12.13 12.17
C ASP A 55 -5.79 13.03 12.67
N GLY A 56 -6.13 13.88 13.65
CA GLY A 56 -5.29 15.01 14.04
C GLY A 56 -5.11 15.99 12.88
N GLU A 57 -3.87 16.24 12.49
CA GLU A 57 -3.51 17.07 11.34
C GLU A 57 -3.30 16.28 10.03
N SER A 58 -3.54 14.97 10.06
CA SER A 58 -3.37 14.09 8.90
C SER A 58 -4.72 13.77 8.26
N ILE A 59 -4.80 13.81 6.94
CA ILE A 59 -5.89 13.16 6.21
C ILE A 59 -5.46 11.74 5.84
N VAL A 60 -6.24 10.76 6.30
CA VAL A 60 -6.02 9.34 6.03
C VAL A 60 -6.94 8.88 4.90
N PHE A 61 -6.35 8.31 3.84
CA PHE A 61 -7.05 7.62 2.77
C PHE A 61 -6.81 6.13 2.88
N THR A 62 -7.90 5.37 3.05
CA THR A 62 -7.88 3.91 3.16
C THR A 62 -9.10 3.29 2.50
N GLY A 63 -9.13 1.97 2.39
CA GLY A 63 -10.28 1.27 1.88
C GLY A 63 -10.14 -0.25 1.89
N GLN A 64 -11.20 -0.89 1.44
CA GLN A 64 -11.30 -2.33 1.40
C GLN A 64 -10.65 -2.88 0.13
N GLY A 65 -9.79 -3.89 0.27
CA GLY A 65 -9.36 -4.74 -0.84
C GLY A 65 -10.48 -5.67 -1.30
N THR A 66 -10.27 -6.35 -2.43
CA THR A 66 -11.26 -7.32 -2.94
C THR A 66 -11.44 -8.47 -1.96
N THR A 67 -12.68 -8.79 -1.63
CA THR A 67 -13.04 -9.93 -0.77
C THR A 67 -12.92 -11.28 -1.49
N SER A 68 -13.05 -11.29 -2.82
CA SER A 68 -12.91 -12.48 -3.66
C SER A 68 -11.51 -12.56 -4.30
N MET A 69 -10.63 -13.28 -3.65
CA MET A 69 -9.28 -13.56 -4.16
C MET A 69 -9.26 -14.39 -5.45
N GLN A 70 -10.32 -15.14 -5.74
CA GLN A 70 -10.40 -15.98 -6.94
C GLN A 70 -10.68 -15.14 -8.19
N ASP A 71 -11.61 -14.19 -8.10
CA ASP A 71 -11.95 -13.28 -9.20
C ASP A 71 -10.79 -12.34 -9.51
N TRP A 72 -10.08 -11.90 -8.48
CA TRP A 72 -8.91 -11.03 -8.61
C TRP A 72 -7.74 -11.68 -9.37
N LYS A 73 -7.50 -13.00 -9.21
CA LYS A 73 -6.45 -13.73 -9.94
C LYS A 73 -6.73 -13.81 -11.46
N ILE A 74 -8.00 -13.82 -11.83
CA ILE A 74 -8.43 -13.90 -13.24
C ILE A 74 -8.29 -12.53 -13.89
N ASP A 75 -8.52 -11.44 -13.16
CA ASP A 75 -8.50 -10.06 -13.66
C ASP A 75 -7.14 -9.36 -13.58
N LEU A 76 -6.10 -10.01 -13.10
CA LEU A 76 -4.72 -9.50 -13.17
C LEU A 76 -4.22 -9.47 -14.62
N GLN A 77 -4.99 -8.79 -15.46
CA GLN A 77 -4.58 -8.46 -16.82
C GLN A 77 -3.28 -7.65 -16.73
N ILE A 78 -2.26 -8.11 -17.46
CA ILE A 78 -0.93 -7.48 -17.54
C ILE A 78 -0.94 -6.14 -18.30
N PHE A 79 -2.13 -5.52 -18.47
CA PHE A 79 -2.29 -4.28 -19.20
C PHE A 79 -1.98 -3.08 -18.34
N ARG A 80 -1.31 -2.11 -18.95
CA ARG A 80 -0.97 -0.82 -18.35
C ARG A 80 -1.53 0.29 -19.22
N THR A 81 -1.99 1.34 -18.57
CA THR A 81 -2.39 2.58 -19.25
C THR A 81 -1.51 3.73 -18.83
N ARG A 82 -1.38 4.72 -19.69
CA ARG A 82 -0.67 5.96 -19.41
C ARG A 82 -1.60 6.92 -18.68
N VAL A 83 -1.12 7.47 -17.56
CA VAL A 83 -1.91 8.34 -16.70
C VAL A 83 -1.33 9.75 -16.72
N PRO A 84 -1.98 10.70 -17.43
CA PRO A 84 -1.44 12.08 -17.62
C PRO A 84 -1.14 12.80 -16.31
N TYR A 85 -2.08 12.79 -15.37
CA TYR A 85 -1.94 13.50 -14.09
C TYR A 85 -0.96 12.82 -13.10
N LEU A 86 -0.44 11.65 -13.43
CA LEU A 86 0.66 10.98 -12.72
C LEU A 86 1.97 11.10 -13.52
N ASN A 87 2.26 12.26 -14.09
CA ASN A 87 3.46 12.51 -14.92
C ASN A 87 3.60 11.51 -16.10
N ASN A 88 2.49 11.15 -16.73
CA ASN A 88 2.43 10.20 -17.85
C ASN A 88 3.00 8.81 -17.54
N ASN A 89 3.02 8.40 -16.29
CA ASN A 89 3.47 7.08 -15.90
C ASN A 89 2.49 5.98 -16.34
N LEU A 90 3.03 4.78 -16.57
CA LEU A 90 2.26 3.58 -16.90
C LEU A 90 1.87 2.85 -15.62
N VAL A 91 0.57 2.74 -15.37
CA VAL A 91 -0.05 2.08 -14.22
C VAL A 91 -0.91 0.91 -14.69
N HIS A 92 -1.09 -0.08 -13.84
CA HIS A 92 -1.98 -1.22 -14.10
C HIS A 92 -3.41 -0.74 -14.33
N CYS A 93 -4.03 -1.18 -15.43
CA CYS A 93 -5.36 -0.70 -15.86
C CYS A 93 -6.43 -0.89 -14.80
N GLY A 94 -6.47 -2.03 -14.11
CA GLY A 94 -7.45 -2.29 -13.05
C GLY A 94 -7.31 -1.33 -11.87
N PHE A 95 -6.09 -1.10 -11.39
CA PHE A 95 -5.87 -0.24 -10.23
C PHE A 95 -6.20 1.22 -10.52
N ILE A 96 -5.82 1.70 -11.71
CA ILE A 96 -6.14 3.08 -12.08
C ILE A 96 -7.63 3.27 -12.32
N LYS A 97 -8.31 2.31 -12.95
CA LYS A 97 -9.77 2.36 -13.15
C LYS A 97 -10.51 2.42 -11.82
N SER A 98 -10.11 1.60 -10.85
CA SER A 98 -10.69 1.63 -9.50
C SER A 98 -10.43 2.98 -8.81
N TYR A 99 -9.22 3.52 -8.89
CA TYR A 99 -8.93 4.82 -8.30
C TYR A 99 -9.70 5.95 -8.99
N GLU A 100 -9.72 6.00 -10.31
CA GLU A 100 -10.40 7.05 -11.08
C GLU A 100 -11.91 7.07 -10.85
N SER A 101 -12.53 5.92 -10.56
CA SER A 101 -13.96 5.84 -10.27
C SER A 101 -14.38 6.60 -8.99
N ILE A 102 -13.45 6.81 -8.07
CA ILE A 102 -13.68 7.50 -6.79
C ILE A 102 -12.90 8.82 -6.66
N ARG A 103 -11.90 9.04 -7.50
CA ARG A 103 -10.90 10.09 -7.39
C ARG A 103 -11.48 11.48 -7.14
N ASP A 104 -12.44 11.91 -7.94
CA ASP A 104 -12.99 13.27 -7.83
C ASP A 104 -13.73 13.48 -6.50
N ARG A 105 -14.46 12.46 -6.03
CA ARG A 105 -15.14 12.50 -4.73
C ARG A 105 -14.17 12.46 -3.56
N VAL A 106 -13.05 11.76 -3.70
CA VAL A 106 -11.95 11.77 -2.72
C VAL A 106 -11.33 13.16 -2.63
N HIS A 107 -11.06 13.81 -3.76
CA HIS A 107 -10.53 15.17 -3.79
C HIS A 107 -11.53 16.18 -3.22
N GLU A 108 -12.81 16.08 -3.55
CA GLU A 108 -13.86 16.92 -3.00
C GLU A 108 -13.89 16.85 -1.46
N GLU A 109 -13.85 15.64 -0.90
CA GLU A 109 -13.84 15.48 0.55
C GLU A 109 -12.55 16.00 1.20
N ILE A 110 -11.40 15.78 0.58
CA ILE A 110 -10.12 16.36 1.03
C ILE A 110 -10.20 17.88 1.05
N ASP A 111 -10.72 18.49 -0.01
CA ASP A 111 -10.85 19.94 -0.10
C ASP A 111 -11.83 20.48 0.95
N ASN A 112 -12.92 19.77 1.24
CA ASN A 112 -13.86 20.11 2.30
C ASN A 112 -13.21 20.03 3.70
N LEU A 113 -12.45 19.00 3.99
CA LEU A 113 -11.74 18.86 5.26
C LEU A 113 -10.71 19.97 5.44
N ARG A 114 -9.96 20.32 4.39
CA ARG A 114 -8.93 21.38 4.44
C ARG A 114 -9.47 22.80 4.57
N LYS A 115 -10.71 23.05 4.19
CA LYS A 115 -11.36 24.34 4.41
C LYS A 115 -11.57 24.66 5.90
N ASN A 116 -11.83 23.63 6.70
CA ASN A 116 -12.24 23.76 8.09
C ASN A 116 -11.19 23.29 9.10
N ASN A 117 -10.09 22.70 8.63
CA ASN A 117 -9.07 22.11 9.47
C ASN A 117 -7.67 22.43 8.93
N PHE A 118 -6.72 22.58 9.84
CA PHE A 118 -5.31 22.57 9.47
C PHE A 118 -4.88 21.15 9.13
N VAL A 119 -4.34 20.95 7.94
CA VAL A 119 -3.86 19.66 7.45
C VAL A 119 -2.40 19.78 7.05
N SER A 120 -1.54 19.05 7.73
CA SER A 120 -0.09 19.06 7.53
C SER A 120 0.42 17.95 6.60
N GLU A 121 -0.31 16.83 6.49
CA GLU A 121 0.12 15.68 5.68
C GLU A 121 -1.03 14.79 5.23
N PHE A 122 -0.72 13.89 4.29
CA PHE A 122 -1.57 12.78 3.89
C PHE A 122 -0.97 11.43 4.31
N VAL A 123 -1.83 10.50 4.71
CA VAL A 123 -1.47 9.10 4.95
C VAL A 123 -2.33 8.22 4.05
N CYS A 124 -1.71 7.54 3.11
CA CYS A 124 -2.37 6.59 2.22
C CYS A 124 -2.04 5.16 2.67
N THR A 125 -3.06 4.35 2.93
CA THR A 125 -2.86 2.98 3.42
C THR A 125 -3.89 2.02 2.85
N GLY A 126 -3.53 0.75 2.78
CA GLY A 126 -4.44 -0.29 2.34
C GLY A 126 -3.78 -1.67 2.26
N HIS A 127 -4.64 -2.67 2.24
CA HIS A 127 -4.27 -4.07 2.11
C HIS A 127 -4.67 -4.60 0.73
N SER A 128 -3.85 -5.51 0.17
CA SER A 128 -4.19 -6.19 -1.09
C SER A 128 -4.36 -5.21 -2.25
N LEU A 129 -5.47 -5.33 -3.01
CA LEU A 129 -5.85 -4.42 -4.09
C LEU A 129 -5.85 -2.96 -3.62
N PHE A 130 -6.42 -2.67 -2.44
CA PHE A 130 -6.44 -1.30 -1.96
C PHE A 130 -5.05 -0.76 -1.62
N GLY A 131 -4.09 -1.61 -1.32
CA GLY A 131 -2.68 -1.21 -1.22
C GLY A 131 -2.13 -0.64 -2.54
N ALA A 132 -2.53 -1.21 -3.68
CA ALA A 132 -2.18 -0.67 -4.99
C ALA A 132 -2.91 0.66 -5.27
N ILE A 133 -4.21 0.75 -4.94
CA ILE A 133 -5.00 1.98 -5.06
C ILE A 133 -4.41 3.09 -4.17
N ALA A 134 -4.07 2.79 -2.93
CA ALA A 134 -3.43 3.73 -2.01
C ALA A 134 -2.06 4.23 -2.53
N THR A 135 -1.30 3.36 -3.20
CA THR A 135 -0.03 3.74 -3.84
C THR A 135 -0.25 4.72 -5.00
N VAL A 136 -1.29 4.51 -5.82
CA VAL A 136 -1.68 5.45 -6.89
C VAL A 136 -2.13 6.78 -6.30
N ALA A 137 -3.03 6.72 -5.30
CA ALA A 137 -3.55 7.90 -4.61
C ALA A 137 -2.44 8.74 -3.96
N ALA A 138 -1.48 8.09 -3.32
CA ALA A 138 -0.36 8.79 -2.67
C ALA A 138 0.40 9.68 -3.66
N LEU A 139 0.69 9.16 -4.87
CA LEU A 139 1.37 9.95 -5.89
C LEU A 139 0.48 11.08 -6.41
N ASP A 140 -0.82 10.84 -6.65
CA ASP A 140 -1.78 11.86 -7.10
C ASP A 140 -1.94 12.98 -6.06
N LEU A 141 -2.14 12.64 -4.79
CA LEU A 141 -2.28 13.62 -3.71
C LEU A 141 -1.01 14.46 -3.54
N LYS A 142 0.16 13.84 -3.63
CA LYS A 142 1.43 14.56 -3.58
C LYS A 142 1.58 15.56 -4.72
N LEU A 143 1.28 15.14 -5.94
CA LEU A 143 1.39 15.99 -7.13
C LEU A 143 0.35 17.12 -7.13
N LYS A 144 -0.87 16.86 -6.64
CA LYS A 144 -1.94 17.85 -6.60
C LYS A 144 -1.78 18.87 -5.48
N TYR A 145 -1.50 18.41 -4.27
CA TYR A 145 -1.56 19.26 -3.07
C TYR A 145 -0.20 19.74 -2.57
N ASN A 146 0.87 19.10 -3.01
CA ASN A 146 2.26 19.39 -2.60
C ASN A 146 2.48 19.39 -1.07
N LEU A 147 1.68 18.62 -0.33
CA LEU A 147 1.89 18.34 1.10
C LEU A 147 2.72 17.07 1.28
N PRO A 148 3.33 16.86 2.46
CA PRO A 148 3.93 15.58 2.83
C PRO A 148 2.96 14.42 2.66
N VAL A 149 3.44 13.28 2.11
CA VAL A 149 2.65 12.06 1.94
C VAL A 149 3.41 10.87 2.50
N LYS A 150 2.75 10.14 3.38
CA LYS A 150 3.18 8.84 3.89
C LYS A 150 2.33 7.74 3.23
N CYS A 151 2.97 6.68 2.75
CA CYS A 151 2.27 5.55 2.12
C CYS A 151 2.67 4.24 2.78
N VAL A 152 1.73 3.56 3.43
CA VAL A 152 1.97 2.29 4.11
C VAL A 152 1.02 1.24 3.58
N THR A 153 1.54 0.17 2.99
CA THR A 153 0.72 -0.87 2.35
C THR A 153 1.05 -2.27 2.85
N PHE A 154 0.06 -3.16 2.83
CA PHE A 154 0.16 -4.53 3.33
C PHE A 154 -0.23 -5.50 2.21
N GLY A 155 0.69 -6.40 1.85
CA GLY A 155 0.45 -7.37 0.78
C GLY A 155 0.10 -6.74 -0.58
N SER A 156 0.52 -5.50 -0.83
CA SER A 156 0.22 -4.78 -2.06
C SER A 156 0.91 -5.41 -3.27
N PRO A 157 0.22 -5.56 -4.41
CA PRO A 157 0.82 -6.00 -5.67
C PRO A 157 1.70 -4.91 -6.28
N ARG A 158 2.36 -5.24 -7.40
CA ARG A 158 3.12 -4.28 -8.21
C ARG A 158 2.19 -3.36 -8.96
N VAL A 159 2.37 -2.05 -8.83
CA VAL A 159 1.38 -1.05 -9.27
C VAL A 159 1.59 -0.59 -10.70
N GLY A 160 2.85 -0.41 -11.11
CA GLY A 160 3.13 0.19 -12.40
C GLY A 160 4.50 -0.15 -12.96
N SER A 161 4.90 0.60 -13.99
CA SER A 161 6.18 0.46 -14.67
C SER A 161 7.37 0.84 -13.77
N SER A 162 8.57 0.59 -14.27
CA SER A 162 9.80 1.06 -13.61
C SER A 162 9.82 2.59 -13.46
N ASN A 163 9.29 3.32 -14.44
CA ASN A 163 9.21 4.79 -14.36
C ASN A 163 8.22 5.24 -13.29
N PHE A 164 7.06 4.56 -13.15
CA PHE A 164 6.13 4.82 -12.05
C PHE A 164 6.82 4.61 -10.71
N ALA A 165 7.49 3.50 -10.51
CA ALA A 165 8.20 3.21 -9.27
C ALA A 165 9.30 4.24 -8.97
N LEU A 166 10.06 4.67 -9.99
CA LEU A 166 11.09 5.71 -9.85
C LEU A 166 10.48 7.07 -9.49
N THR A 167 9.39 7.47 -10.16
CA THR A 167 8.66 8.71 -9.86
C THR A 167 8.15 8.68 -8.42
N PHE A 168 7.45 7.62 -8.05
CA PHE A 168 6.94 7.43 -6.69
C PHE A 168 8.05 7.56 -5.64
N ASN A 169 9.16 6.80 -5.82
CA ASN A 169 10.26 6.78 -4.86
C ASN A 169 11.00 8.12 -4.70
N LYS A 170 10.94 8.98 -5.72
CA LYS A 170 11.51 10.34 -5.67
C LYS A 170 10.55 11.36 -5.06
N THR A 171 9.25 11.10 -5.14
CA THR A 171 8.20 12.07 -4.86
C THR A 171 7.57 11.87 -3.49
N ILE A 172 7.41 10.61 -3.05
CA ILE A 172 6.77 10.29 -1.77
C ILE A 172 7.75 10.41 -0.61
N ASP A 173 7.33 11.12 0.43
CA ASP A 173 8.20 11.51 1.54
C ASP A 173 8.58 10.31 2.42
N LYS A 174 7.61 9.41 2.69
CA LYS A 174 7.83 8.18 3.47
C LYS A 174 6.99 7.03 2.92
N SER A 175 7.59 5.87 2.71
CA SER A 175 6.88 4.70 2.19
C SER A 175 7.33 3.41 2.87
N TYR A 176 6.35 2.62 3.32
CA TYR A 176 6.54 1.28 3.85
C TYR A 176 5.63 0.31 3.11
N ARG A 177 6.22 -0.71 2.53
CA ARG A 177 5.53 -1.79 1.86
C ARG A 177 5.73 -3.08 2.65
N CYS A 178 4.76 -3.38 3.52
CA CYS A 178 4.78 -4.54 4.40
C CYS A 178 4.47 -5.80 3.58
N VAL A 179 5.39 -6.76 3.59
CA VAL A 179 5.31 -7.99 2.80
C VAL A 179 5.59 -9.19 3.66
N ARG A 180 4.67 -10.16 3.68
CA ARG A 180 4.93 -11.50 4.21
C ARG A 180 5.56 -12.38 3.14
N LEU A 181 6.61 -13.11 3.48
CA LEU A 181 7.41 -13.88 2.50
C LEU A 181 6.60 -14.94 1.72
N LYS A 182 5.47 -15.40 2.25
CA LYS A 182 4.61 -16.40 1.62
C LYS A 182 3.33 -15.82 1.03
N ASP A 183 3.18 -14.51 1.02
CA ASP A 183 2.03 -13.84 0.42
C ASP A 183 2.19 -13.80 -1.11
N PRO A 184 1.36 -14.54 -1.87
CA PRO A 184 1.50 -14.60 -3.33
C PRO A 184 1.11 -13.29 -4.01
N VAL A 185 0.21 -12.52 -3.42
CA VAL A 185 -0.31 -11.27 -3.99
C VAL A 185 0.79 -10.23 -4.13
N ALA A 186 1.64 -10.12 -3.11
CA ALA A 186 2.74 -9.17 -3.11
C ALA A 186 3.73 -9.37 -4.26
N PHE A 187 3.69 -10.50 -4.96
CA PHE A 187 4.58 -10.77 -6.10
C PHE A 187 3.93 -10.57 -7.47
N THR A 188 2.63 -10.27 -7.49
CA THR A 188 1.85 -10.05 -8.72
C THR A 188 1.83 -8.58 -9.13
N PRO A 189 1.52 -8.24 -10.41
CA PRO A 189 1.63 -9.08 -11.60
C PRO A 189 3.05 -9.56 -11.85
N PHE A 190 3.18 -10.77 -12.40
CA PHE A 190 4.48 -11.34 -12.72
C PHE A 190 5.10 -10.69 -13.97
N GLY A 191 6.44 -10.75 -14.05
CA GLY A 191 7.17 -10.33 -15.24
C GLY A 191 7.82 -8.94 -15.12
N PRO A 192 8.63 -8.58 -16.12
CA PRO A 192 9.50 -7.39 -16.06
C PRO A 192 8.77 -6.07 -16.26
N ARG A 193 7.51 -6.11 -16.70
CA ARG A 193 6.72 -4.91 -17.02
C ARG A 193 6.29 -4.13 -15.79
N PHE A 194 6.20 -4.78 -14.62
CA PHE A 194 5.77 -4.17 -13.37
C PHE A 194 6.91 -4.18 -12.35
N LYS A 195 7.01 -3.10 -11.59
CA LYS A 195 8.00 -2.93 -10.54
C LYS A 195 7.32 -2.48 -9.24
N HIS A 196 7.86 -2.96 -8.14
CA HIS A 196 7.49 -2.44 -6.83
C HIS A 196 8.11 -1.07 -6.59
N VAL A 197 7.38 -0.24 -5.87
CA VAL A 197 7.94 0.94 -5.19
C VAL A 197 8.89 0.49 -4.08
N SER A 198 9.78 1.37 -3.63
CA SER A 198 10.73 1.08 -2.54
C SER A 198 10.05 0.96 -1.16
N GLY A 199 10.85 0.79 -0.11
CA GLY A 199 10.35 0.73 1.27
C GLY A 199 9.84 -0.64 1.69
N ALA A 200 10.34 -1.74 1.09
CA ALA A 200 9.91 -3.09 1.45
C ALA A 200 10.35 -3.45 2.88
N LEU A 201 9.37 -3.85 3.70
CA LEU A 201 9.54 -4.47 5.01
C LEU A 201 9.07 -5.92 4.93
N HIS A 202 10.01 -6.85 5.03
CA HIS A 202 9.71 -8.27 4.95
C HIS A 202 9.44 -8.87 6.32
N PHE A 203 8.23 -9.37 6.51
CA PHE A 203 7.81 -10.04 7.73
C PHE A 203 7.95 -11.55 7.59
N ALA A 204 8.80 -12.15 8.43
CA ALA A 204 8.99 -13.59 8.52
C ALA A 204 8.80 -14.04 9.96
N LYS A 205 7.88 -15.00 10.21
CA LYS A 205 7.89 -15.72 11.50
C LYS A 205 9.25 -16.42 11.63
N LYS A 206 9.90 -16.23 12.78
CA LYS A 206 11.21 -16.83 13.10
C LYS A 206 11.06 -18.34 13.17
N PHE A 207 11.25 -19.04 12.05
CA PHE A 207 11.51 -20.47 12.05
C PHE A 207 12.79 -20.75 11.27
N LEU A 208 13.81 -21.15 12.04
CA LEU A 208 15.07 -21.75 11.60
C LEU A 208 15.92 -20.97 10.58
N ASN A 209 17.22 -20.93 10.86
CA ASN A 209 18.39 -20.54 10.07
C ASN A 209 18.38 -20.98 8.59
N LEU A 210 17.34 -20.67 7.83
CA LEU A 210 17.29 -20.92 6.41
C LEU A 210 17.57 -19.62 5.67
N LYS A 211 18.68 -19.59 4.95
CA LYS A 211 18.88 -18.65 3.85
C LYS A 211 17.67 -18.77 2.93
N VAL A 212 16.80 -17.77 2.94
CA VAL A 212 15.56 -17.80 2.17
C VAL A 212 15.92 -17.62 0.70
N PRO A 213 15.67 -18.61 -0.17
CA PRO A 213 15.82 -18.41 -1.60
C PRO A 213 14.76 -17.40 -2.07
N VAL A 214 15.18 -16.50 -2.94
CA VAL A 214 14.29 -15.61 -3.67
C VAL A 214 13.26 -16.47 -4.39
N TYR A 215 11.98 -16.35 -3.95
CA TYR A 215 10.82 -16.90 -4.63
C TYR A 215 10.75 -18.44 -4.77
N ASN A 216 9.92 -19.07 -3.95
CA ASN A 216 9.43 -20.43 -4.19
C ASN A 216 7.89 -20.42 -4.25
N PRO A 217 7.28 -20.56 -5.45
CA PRO A 217 5.82 -20.56 -5.60
C PRO A 217 5.11 -21.76 -4.95
N VAL A 218 5.83 -22.82 -4.64
CA VAL A 218 5.27 -24.09 -4.13
C VAL A 218 4.80 -24.02 -2.67
N GLY A 219 5.14 -22.96 -1.93
CA GLY A 219 4.78 -22.81 -0.52
C GLY A 219 3.80 -21.66 -0.23
N CYS A 220 3.29 -20.96 -1.25
CA CYS A 220 2.37 -19.86 -1.06
C CYS A 220 0.99 -20.32 -0.61
N ARG A 221 0.51 -19.82 0.53
CA ARG A 221 -0.84 -20.08 1.07
C ARG A 221 -1.66 -18.80 1.04
N ILE A 222 -2.91 -18.90 0.58
CA ILE A 222 -3.87 -17.78 0.53
C ILE A 222 -4.05 -17.15 1.92
N GLY A 223 -4.10 -17.94 2.99
CA GLY A 223 -4.17 -17.45 4.37
C GLY A 223 -2.99 -16.58 4.84
N GLN A 224 -1.88 -16.54 4.08
CA GLN A 224 -0.76 -15.63 4.37
C GLN A 224 -0.99 -14.20 3.83
N HIS A 225 -2.09 -13.98 3.14
CA HIS A 225 -2.50 -12.68 2.60
C HIS A 225 -3.54 -11.96 3.47
N ASP A 226 -3.91 -12.50 4.63
CA ASP A 226 -4.88 -11.89 5.52
C ASP A 226 -4.28 -10.67 6.26
N ILE A 227 -5.03 -9.56 6.32
CA ILE A 227 -4.62 -8.34 7.03
C ILE A 227 -4.44 -8.58 8.53
N GLN A 228 -5.22 -9.48 9.14
CA GLN A 228 -5.07 -9.81 10.54
C GLN A 228 -3.69 -10.44 10.83
N GLU A 229 -3.20 -11.28 9.92
CA GLU A 229 -1.88 -11.88 10.02
C GLU A 229 -0.74 -10.85 9.93
N TYR A 230 -0.95 -9.76 9.18
CA TYR A 230 -0.02 -8.62 9.15
C TYR A 230 -0.05 -7.85 10.48
N LEU A 231 -1.23 -7.58 11.00
CA LEU A 231 -1.43 -6.84 12.24
C LEU A 231 -0.84 -7.60 13.44
N ASP A 232 -1.13 -8.89 13.56
CA ASP A 232 -0.61 -9.73 14.64
C ASP A 232 0.93 -9.73 14.67
N PHE A 233 1.55 -9.80 13.50
CA PHE A 233 3.00 -9.72 13.39
C PHE A 233 3.54 -8.35 13.84
N ILE A 234 2.88 -7.26 13.46
CA ILE A 234 3.29 -5.89 13.81
C ILE A 234 3.18 -5.68 15.32
N ILE A 235 2.09 -6.16 15.93
CA ILE A 235 1.89 -6.10 17.39
C ILE A 235 3.00 -6.89 18.11
N ASP A 236 3.29 -8.10 17.66
CA ASP A 236 4.38 -8.92 18.23
C ASP A 236 5.73 -8.22 18.18
N VAL A 237 6.02 -7.52 17.09
CA VAL A 237 7.26 -6.72 16.95
C VAL A 237 7.26 -5.54 17.91
N ASN A 238 6.14 -4.82 18.03
CA ASN A 238 6.04 -3.64 18.89
C ASN A 238 6.04 -4.01 20.37
N CYS A 239 5.49 -5.16 20.76
CA CYS A 239 5.56 -5.69 22.12
C CYS A 239 6.91 -6.31 22.49
N GLY A 240 7.87 -6.34 21.56
CA GLY A 240 9.21 -6.91 21.81
C GLY A 240 9.28 -8.44 21.75
N ASN A 241 8.19 -9.12 21.38
CA ASN A 241 8.13 -10.58 21.24
C ASN A 241 8.95 -11.08 20.04
N ILE A 242 9.17 -10.22 19.05
CA ILE A 242 10.00 -10.47 17.87
C ILE A 242 11.03 -9.34 17.75
N PRO A 243 12.32 -9.63 17.53
CA PRO A 243 13.32 -8.59 17.33
C PRO A 243 12.94 -7.69 16.14
N ARG A 244 13.03 -6.37 16.32
CA ARG A 244 12.76 -5.35 15.29
C ARG A 244 13.75 -5.40 14.11
N LYS A 245 14.69 -6.33 14.08
CA LYS A 245 15.64 -6.52 12.99
C LYS A 245 14.91 -7.01 11.75
N LEU A 246 14.71 -6.07 10.83
CA LEU A 246 14.30 -6.36 9.47
C LEU A 246 15.46 -7.09 8.78
N ARG A 247 15.30 -8.37 8.47
CA ARG A 247 16.28 -9.11 7.67
C ARG A 247 16.05 -8.79 6.20
N GLN A 248 17.15 -8.39 5.57
CA GLN A 248 17.32 -8.27 4.12
C GLN A 248 17.12 -9.60 3.40
#